data_a59b4e4a536917de96ec0d3cbef11727
#
_entry.id   a59b4e4a536917de96ec0d3cbef11727
#
_cell.length_a   1.000
_cell.length_b   1.000
_cell.length_c   1.000
_cell.angle_alpha   90.00
_cell.angle_beta   90.00
_cell.angle_gamma   90.00
#
_symmetry.space_group_name_H-M   'P 1'
#
loop_
_entity.id
_entity.type
_entity.pdbx_description
1 polymer ?
#
loop_
_entity_poly.entity_id
_entity_poly.type
_entity_poly.pdbx_seq_one_letter_code
_entity_poly.pdbx_strand_id
1 'polypeptide(L)'
;MKFRSLVVGLLLATSVAPGSSATTRVGNDKGGSLGEYLLRFTKIRDSGERVIIDGNCFSACTLVTIIPKERICVTQRAALGFHAGWVSDQNGNRVTSEEGTRVLFELYPSTIRSWINEHGGLGTRAILLKGRELVGFYPPCE
;
A
#
# COMPACT_ATOMS: atom_id res chain seq x y z
N MET A 1 63.54 -38.49 0.93
CA MET A 1 62.15 -38.56 0.42
C MET A 1 61.31 -37.53 1.17
N LYS A 2 60.88 -36.43 0.51
CA LYS A 2 60.08 -35.36 1.10
C LYS A 2 58.63 -35.56 0.64
N PHE A 3 57.73 -35.96 1.54
CA PHE A 3 56.31 -36.01 1.26
C PHE A 3 55.73 -34.57 1.31
N ARG A 4 55.19 -34.11 0.19
CA ARG A 4 54.42 -32.89 0.07
C ARG A 4 52.95 -33.26 0.26
N SER A 5 52.40 -32.88 1.43
CA SER A 5 50.97 -32.96 1.68
C SER A 5 50.24 -31.87 0.89
N LEU A 6 49.40 -32.26 -0.05
CA LEU A 6 48.43 -31.37 -0.72
C LEU A 6 47.22 -31.25 0.18
N VAL A 7 46.98 -30.07 0.71
CA VAL A 7 45.70 -29.73 1.37
C VAL A 7 44.75 -29.23 0.30
N VAL A 8 43.75 -30.06 -0.06
CA VAL A 8 42.67 -29.67 -0.94
C VAL A 8 41.59 -28.97 -0.09
N GLY A 9 41.53 -27.63 -0.19
CA GLY A 9 40.52 -26.83 0.45
C GLY A 9 39.21 -26.97 -0.30
N LEU A 10 38.21 -27.59 0.34
CA LEU A 10 36.81 -27.69 -0.16
C LEU A 10 36.09 -26.36 0.09
N LEU A 11 35.94 -25.54 -0.95
CA LEU A 11 35.13 -24.32 -0.91
C LEU A 11 33.64 -24.71 -0.95
N LEU A 12 32.94 -24.67 0.19
CA LEU A 12 31.50 -24.77 0.30
C LEU A 12 30.89 -23.47 -0.21
N ALA A 13 30.38 -23.48 -1.45
CA ALA A 13 29.56 -22.39 -1.99
C ALA A 13 28.17 -22.46 -1.33
N THR A 14 27.88 -21.56 -0.39
CA THR A 14 26.53 -21.38 0.16
C THR A 14 25.69 -20.63 -0.86
N SER A 15 24.85 -21.33 -1.61
CA SER A 15 23.83 -20.74 -2.45
C SER A 15 22.73 -20.15 -1.56
N VAL A 16 22.70 -18.83 -1.44
CA VAL A 16 21.58 -18.08 -0.85
C VAL A 16 20.44 -18.11 -1.89
N ALA A 17 19.43 -18.92 -1.64
CA ALA A 17 18.20 -18.87 -2.44
C ALA A 17 17.55 -17.49 -2.27
N PRO A 18 17.11 -16.83 -3.38
CA PRO A 18 16.36 -15.58 -3.25
C PRO A 18 15.06 -15.89 -2.50
N GLY A 19 14.90 -15.29 -1.31
CA GLY A 19 13.67 -15.42 -0.53
C GLY A 19 12.50 -14.90 -1.37
N SER A 20 11.50 -15.74 -1.62
CA SER A 20 10.26 -15.33 -2.26
C SER A 20 9.58 -14.30 -1.35
N SER A 21 9.56 -13.03 -1.76
CA SER A 21 8.84 -11.98 -1.02
C SER A 21 7.35 -12.34 -1.02
N ALA A 22 6.76 -12.40 0.16
CA ALA A 22 5.31 -12.61 0.30
C ALA A 22 4.55 -11.53 -0.49
N THR A 23 3.36 -11.88 -0.99
CA THR A 23 2.50 -10.98 -1.76
C THR A 23 1.14 -10.87 -1.09
N THR A 24 0.74 -9.65 -0.75
CA THR A 24 -0.59 -9.35 -0.22
C THR A 24 -1.51 -8.87 -1.34
N ARG A 25 -2.71 -9.45 -1.45
CA ARG A 25 -3.76 -8.98 -2.37
C ARG A 25 -4.79 -8.15 -1.62
N VAL A 26 -5.09 -6.98 -2.16
CA VAL A 26 -6.10 -6.05 -1.64
C VAL A 26 -7.20 -5.88 -2.69
N GLY A 27 -8.44 -6.17 -2.33
CA GLY A 27 -9.56 -6.01 -3.27
C GLY A 27 -10.91 -5.98 -2.58
N ASN A 28 -11.83 -5.16 -3.10
CA ASN A 28 -13.18 -4.92 -2.60
C ASN A 28 -13.23 -4.59 -1.10
N ASP A 29 -12.30 -3.76 -0.66
CA ASP A 29 -12.12 -3.33 0.71
C ASP A 29 -12.74 -1.93 0.89
N LYS A 30 -13.73 -1.83 1.77
CA LYS A 30 -14.47 -0.58 2.03
C LYS A 30 -13.78 0.34 3.03
N GLY A 31 -12.63 -0.08 3.57
CA GLY A 31 -11.96 0.62 4.64
C GLY A 31 -12.57 0.36 6.01
N GLY A 32 -12.15 1.15 6.98
CA GLY A 32 -12.54 0.98 8.39
C GLY A 32 -11.74 1.92 9.29
N SER A 33 -11.32 1.44 10.43
CA SER A 33 -10.52 2.20 11.39
C SER A 33 -9.19 2.66 10.80
N LEU A 34 -8.93 3.97 10.81
CA LEU A 34 -7.69 4.55 10.33
C LEU A 34 -6.45 3.92 11.00
N GLY A 35 -6.51 3.73 12.31
CA GLY A 35 -5.39 3.15 13.08
C GLY A 35 -5.09 1.71 12.70
N GLU A 36 -6.12 0.89 12.50
CA GLU A 36 -5.96 -0.52 12.11
C GLU A 36 -5.33 -0.64 10.71
N TYR A 37 -5.79 0.17 9.75
CA TYR A 37 -5.24 0.18 8.40
C TYR A 37 -3.82 0.73 8.35
N LEU A 38 -3.53 1.77 9.11
CA LEU A 38 -2.18 2.30 9.24
C LEU A 38 -1.22 1.24 9.78
N LEU A 39 -1.61 0.54 10.85
CA LEU A 39 -0.81 -0.55 11.41
C LEU A 39 -0.61 -1.69 10.40
N ARG A 40 -1.68 -2.11 9.71
CA ARG A 40 -1.64 -3.16 8.70
C ARG A 40 -0.64 -2.83 7.58
N PHE A 41 -0.79 -1.67 6.96
CA PHE A 41 0.05 -1.30 5.82
C PHE A 41 1.47 -0.89 6.22
N THR A 42 1.67 -0.40 7.43
CA THR A 42 3.02 -0.21 7.99
C THR A 42 3.76 -1.55 8.13
N LYS A 43 3.11 -2.59 8.64
CA LYS A 43 3.71 -3.94 8.72
C LYS A 43 4.08 -4.48 7.34
N ILE A 44 3.19 -4.36 6.35
CA ILE A 44 3.44 -4.79 4.97
C ILE A 44 4.59 -3.98 4.36
N ARG A 45 4.62 -2.67 4.58
CA ARG A 45 5.72 -1.80 4.13
C ARG A 45 7.05 -2.25 4.72
N ASP A 46 7.09 -2.52 6.01
CA ASP A 46 8.33 -2.82 6.75
C ASP A 46 8.81 -4.26 6.50
N SER A 47 7.91 -5.20 6.18
CA SER A 47 8.25 -6.58 5.81
C SER A 47 8.85 -6.72 4.40
N GLY A 48 8.72 -5.70 3.54
CA GLY A 48 9.17 -5.78 2.15
C GLY A 48 8.21 -6.52 1.21
N GLU A 49 7.01 -6.89 1.67
CA GLU A 49 5.99 -7.56 0.85
C GLU A 49 5.59 -6.74 -0.37
N ARG A 50 5.21 -7.45 -1.44
CA ARG A 50 4.56 -6.87 -2.61
C ARG A 50 3.05 -6.80 -2.38
N VAL A 51 2.40 -5.85 -3.03
CA VAL A 51 0.95 -5.68 -2.96
C VAL A 51 0.34 -5.68 -4.36
N ILE A 52 -0.74 -6.42 -4.51
CA ILE A 52 -1.60 -6.41 -5.69
C ILE A 52 -2.91 -5.72 -5.29
N ILE A 53 -3.23 -4.59 -5.91
CA ILE A 53 -4.56 -3.98 -5.75
C ILE A 53 -5.45 -4.57 -6.84
N ASP A 54 -6.49 -5.33 -6.42
CA ASP A 54 -7.33 -6.13 -7.31
C ASP A 54 -8.82 -5.92 -7.01
N GLY A 55 -9.27 -4.71 -7.16
CA GLY A 55 -10.65 -4.31 -6.92
C GLY A 55 -10.73 -2.94 -6.24
N ASN A 56 -11.88 -2.64 -5.66
CA ASN A 56 -12.11 -1.39 -4.96
C ASN A 56 -11.38 -1.36 -3.62
N CYS A 57 -10.63 -0.30 -3.36
CA CYS A 57 -9.96 -0.02 -2.11
C CYS A 57 -10.33 1.39 -1.67
N PHE A 58 -11.24 1.52 -0.71
CA PHE A 58 -11.85 2.79 -0.34
C PHE A 58 -11.52 3.20 1.10
N SER A 59 -11.62 4.50 1.37
CA SER A 59 -11.44 5.04 2.72
C SER A 59 -10.06 4.68 3.30
N ALA A 60 -9.99 4.19 4.54
CA ALA A 60 -8.74 3.80 5.19
C ALA A 60 -7.92 2.75 4.40
N CYS A 61 -8.57 1.94 3.53
CA CYS A 61 -7.87 1.04 2.62
C CYS A 61 -6.87 1.78 1.72
N THR A 62 -7.14 3.03 1.33
CA THR A 62 -6.24 3.83 0.48
C THR A 62 -4.89 4.13 1.11
N LEU A 63 -4.73 3.89 2.42
CA LEU A 63 -3.43 3.89 3.08
C LEU A 63 -2.45 2.84 2.52
N VAL A 64 -2.92 1.90 1.69
CA VAL A 64 -2.03 1.02 0.89
C VAL A 64 -0.98 1.84 0.13
N THR A 65 -1.27 3.08 -0.20
CA THR A 65 -0.37 4.00 -0.91
C THR A 65 0.87 4.45 -0.13
N ILE A 66 0.96 4.17 1.20
CA ILE A 66 2.18 4.40 1.99
C ILE A 66 3.28 3.37 1.69
N ILE A 67 2.93 2.28 1.02
CA ILE A 67 3.89 1.26 0.56
C ILE A 67 4.62 1.83 -0.67
N PRO A 68 5.94 1.62 -0.80
CA PRO A 68 6.68 2.08 -1.97
C PRO A 68 6.04 1.61 -3.28
N LYS A 69 5.85 2.54 -4.21
CA LYS A 69 5.13 2.28 -5.48
C LYS A 69 5.72 1.12 -6.29
N GLU A 70 7.02 0.86 -6.16
CA GLU A 70 7.75 -0.22 -6.82
C GLU A 70 7.31 -1.61 -6.35
N ARG A 71 6.61 -1.66 -5.21
CA ARG A 71 6.09 -2.90 -4.63
C ARG A 71 4.57 -3.04 -4.79
N ILE A 72 3.92 -2.07 -5.44
CA ILE A 72 2.48 -2.10 -5.72
C ILE A 72 2.29 -2.31 -7.21
N CYS A 73 1.39 -3.23 -7.58
CA CYS A 73 0.82 -3.28 -8.92
C CYS A 73 -0.70 -3.28 -8.85
N VAL A 74 -1.34 -2.92 -9.96
CA VAL A 74 -2.80 -2.77 -10.04
C VAL A 74 -3.37 -3.64 -11.15
N THR A 75 -4.51 -4.29 -10.90
CA THR A 75 -5.26 -4.99 -11.94
C THR A 75 -6.22 -4.03 -12.65
N GLN A 76 -6.83 -4.48 -13.74
CA GLN A 76 -7.84 -3.69 -14.46
C GLN A 76 -9.08 -3.35 -13.60
N ARG A 77 -9.32 -4.11 -12.52
CA ARG A 77 -10.43 -3.89 -11.59
C ARG A 77 -10.12 -2.91 -10.48
N ALA A 78 -8.84 -2.52 -10.34
CA ALA A 78 -8.40 -1.68 -9.24
C ALA A 78 -9.00 -0.27 -9.31
N ALA A 79 -9.45 0.21 -8.17
CA ALA A 79 -9.86 1.60 -7.96
C ALA A 79 -9.55 2.03 -6.53
N LEU A 80 -8.94 3.20 -6.37
CA LEU A 80 -8.72 3.83 -5.07
C LEU A 80 -9.78 4.91 -4.87
N GLY A 81 -10.50 4.85 -3.76
CA GLY A 81 -11.55 5.82 -3.41
C GLY A 81 -11.19 6.62 -2.17
N PHE A 82 -10.90 7.91 -2.36
CA PHE A 82 -10.47 8.83 -1.32
C PHE A 82 -11.63 9.71 -0.88
N HIS A 83 -11.86 9.84 0.42
CA HIS A 83 -12.85 10.73 1.01
C HIS A 83 -12.42 11.23 2.39
N ALA A 84 -13.15 12.20 2.93
CA ALA A 84 -12.89 12.74 4.25
C ALA A 84 -13.04 11.68 5.35
N GLY A 85 -12.25 11.79 6.40
CA GLY A 85 -12.41 11.01 7.61
C GLY A 85 -13.75 11.33 8.30
N TRP A 86 -14.33 10.36 8.97
CA TRP A 86 -15.56 10.51 9.73
C TRP A 86 -15.49 9.81 11.09
N VAL A 87 -16.32 10.26 12.00
CA VAL A 87 -16.53 9.66 13.31
C VAL A 87 -18.03 9.49 13.55
N SER A 88 -18.40 8.63 14.49
CA SER A 88 -19.80 8.56 14.96
C SER A 88 -20.03 9.63 16.00
N ASP A 89 -21.16 10.37 15.88
CA ASP A 89 -21.66 11.23 16.94
C ASP A 89 -22.31 10.43 18.09
N GLN A 90 -22.82 11.11 19.09
CA GLN A 90 -23.48 10.49 20.25
C GLN A 90 -24.73 9.68 19.86
N ASN A 91 -25.34 9.95 18.70
CA ASN A 91 -26.50 9.26 18.18
C ASN A 91 -26.15 8.14 17.18
N GLY A 92 -24.84 7.90 16.94
CA GLY A 92 -24.36 6.92 15.97
C GLY A 92 -24.36 7.40 14.51
N ASN A 93 -24.65 8.68 14.25
CA ASN A 93 -24.60 9.23 12.89
C ASN A 93 -23.15 9.49 12.46
N ARG A 94 -22.89 9.34 11.16
CA ARG A 94 -21.60 9.71 10.59
C ARG A 94 -21.49 11.23 10.46
N VAL A 95 -20.46 11.79 11.07
CA VAL A 95 -20.08 13.20 10.93
C VAL A 95 -18.65 13.30 10.45
N THR A 96 -18.38 14.24 9.54
CA THR A 96 -17.01 14.46 9.06
C THR A 96 -16.11 14.90 10.21
N SER A 97 -14.94 14.30 10.31
CA SER A 97 -13.89 14.67 11.24
C SER A 97 -12.83 15.47 10.50
N GLU A 98 -12.71 16.74 10.78
CA GLU A 98 -11.65 17.60 10.21
C GLU A 98 -10.27 17.08 10.61
N GLU A 99 -10.09 16.74 11.89
CA GLU A 99 -8.84 16.18 12.40
C GLU A 99 -8.51 14.83 11.74
N GLY A 100 -9.47 13.92 11.66
CA GLY A 100 -9.28 12.62 10.99
C GLY A 100 -8.97 12.79 9.50
N THR A 101 -9.59 13.77 8.84
CA THR A 101 -9.32 14.10 7.43
C THR A 101 -7.91 14.63 7.24
N ARG A 102 -7.48 15.55 8.12
CA ARG A 102 -6.13 16.13 8.08
C ARG A 102 -5.07 15.04 8.29
N VAL A 103 -5.23 14.20 9.33
CA VAL A 103 -4.29 13.11 9.61
C VAL A 103 -4.22 12.14 8.44
N LEU A 104 -5.37 11.75 7.89
CA LEU A 104 -5.42 10.85 6.72
C LEU A 104 -4.69 11.47 5.51
N PHE A 105 -4.94 12.74 5.21
CA PHE A 105 -4.30 13.44 4.10
C PHE A 105 -2.78 13.52 4.26
N GLU A 106 -2.29 13.80 5.46
CA GLU A 106 -0.85 13.90 5.75
C GLU A 106 -0.11 12.56 5.61
N LEU A 107 -0.80 11.45 5.82
CA LEU A 107 -0.24 10.11 5.66
C LEU A 107 -0.01 9.72 4.19
N TYR A 108 -0.74 10.30 3.24
CA TYR A 108 -0.57 9.98 1.83
C TYR A 108 0.77 10.48 1.27
N PRO A 109 1.37 9.75 0.31
CA PRO A 109 2.52 10.24 -0.46
C PRO A 109 2.20 11.57 -1.15
N SER A 110 3.22 12.41 -1.36
CA SER A 110 3.06 13.74 -1.97
C SER A 110 2.36 13.69 -3.34
N THR A 111 2.64 12.69 -4.16
CA THR A 111 2.00 12.50 -5.48
C THR A 111 0.49 12.25 -5.35
N ILE A 112 0.07 11.46 -4.37
CA ILE A 112 -1.34 11.21 -4.08
C ILE A 112 -2.00 12.46 -3.51
N ARG A 113 -1.34 13.19 -2.60
CA ARG A 113 -1.86 14.47 -2.07
C ARG A 113 -2.08 15.50 -3.18
N SER A 114 -1.13 15.63 -4.12
CA SER A 114 -1.28 16.53 -5.26
C SER A 114 -2.50 16.15 -6.10
N TRP A 115 -2.64 14.86 -6.44
CA TRP A 115 -3.78 14.36 -7.17
C TRP A 115 -5.11 14.63 -6.45
N ILE A 116 -5.18 14.38 -5.14
CA ILE A 116 -6.38 14.68 -4.32
C ILE A 116 -6.74 16.17 -4.40
N ASN A 117 -5.76 17.07 -4.27
CA ASN A 117 -5.99 18.52 -4.35
C ASN A 117 -6.50 18.96 -5.72
N GLU A 118 -5.95 18.38 -6.81
CA GLU A 118 -6.39 18.65 -8.18
C GLU A 118 -7.82 18.16 -8.46
N HIS A 119 -8.31 17.19 -7.67
CA HIS A 119 -9.65 16.61 -7.79
C HIS A 119 -10.65 17.12 -6.73
N GLY A 120 -10.37 18.26 -6.11
CA GLY A 120 -11.30 18.95 -5.19
C GLY A 120 -11.13 18.63 -3.72
N GLY A 121 -10.06 17.90 -3.35
CA GLY A 121 -9.76 17.56 -1.96
C GLY A 121 -10.59 16.40 -1.40
N LEU A 122 -10.37 16.08 -0.12
CA LEU A 122 -11.12 15.05 0.59
C LEU A 122 -12.47 15.62 1.05
N GLY A 123 -13.55 15.16 0.43
CA GLY A 123 -14.93 15.53 0.79
C GLY A 123 -15.73 14.34 1.30
N THR A 124 -17.02 14.55 1.52
CA THR A 124 -17.95 13.49 1.96
C THR A 124 -18.18 12.42 0.89
N ARG A 125 -18.09 12.80 -0.38
CA ARG A 125 -18.12 11.86 -1.52
C ARG A 125 -16.71 11.46 -1.90
N ALA A 126 -16.53 10.17 -2.22
CA ALA A 126 -15.25 9.66 -2.68
C ALA A 126 -14.90 10.20 -4.07
N ILE A 127 -13.64 10.63 -4.24
CA ILE A 127 -13.00 10.82 -5.54
C ILE A 127 -12.28 9.52 -5.91
N LEU A 128 -12.33 9.14 -7.20
CA LEU A 128 -11.88 7.83 -7.65
C LEU A 128 -10.67 7.94 -8.56
N LEU A 129 -9.56 7.36 -8.13
CA LEU A 129 -8.36 7.14 -8.96
C LEU A 129 -8.43 5.72 -9.53
N LYS A 130 -8.65 5.60 -10.84
CA LYS A 130 -8.88 4.30 -11.51
C LYS A 130 -8.46 4.31 -12.98
N GLY A 131 -8.48 3.13 -13.61
CA GLY A 131 -8.22 2.97 -15.03
C GLY A 131 -6.83 3.48 -15.43
N ARG A 132 -6.74 4.16 -16.58
CA ARG A 132 -5.47 4.68 -17.11
C ARG A 132 -4.77 5.67 -16.19
N GLU A 133 -5.53 6.44 -15.43
CA GLU A 133 -4.97 7.39 -14.47
C GLU A 133 -4.28 6.67 -13.32
N LEU A 134 -4.89 5.61 -12.76
CA LEU A 134 -4.28 4.79 -11.72
C LEU A 134 -2.99 4.09 -12.21
N VAL A 135 -2.97 3.63 -13.45
CA VAL A 135 -1.77 3.04 -14.08
C VAL A 135 -0.63 4.04 -14.20
N GLY A 136 -0.92 5.34 -14.26
CA GLY A 136 0.09 6.41 -14.19
C GLY A 136 0.80 6.49 -12.83
N PHE A 137 0.19 5.99 -11.75
CA PHE A 137 0.76 5.96 -10.40
C PHE A 137 1.41 4.61 -10.07
N TYR A 138 0.78 3.51 -10.47
CA TYR A 138 1.20 2.15 -10.16
C TYR A 138 1.18 1.27 -11.40
N PRO A 139 2.23 0.47 -11.66
CA PRO A 139 2.28 -0.38 -12.85
C PRO A 139 1.15 -1.42 -12.83
N PRO A 140 0.67 -1.87 -14.02
CA PRO A 140 -0.23 -3.01 -14.08
C PRO A 140 0.48 -4.28 -13.58
N CYS A 141 -0.29 -5.18 -12.96
CA CYS A 141 0.23 -6.49 -12.60
C CYS A 141 0.44 -7.34 -13.86
N GLU A 142 1.55 -8.05 -13.90
CA GLU A 142 1.87 -9.03 -14.94
C GLU A 142 1.04 -10.30 -14.79
#